data_a23fb2f57b1d974a9786d6aa2ddcf596
#
_entry.id   a23fb2f57b1d974a9786d6aa2ddcf596
#
_cell.length_a   1.000
_cell.length_b   1.000
_cell.length_c   1.000
_cell.angle_alpha   90.00
_cell.angle_beta   90.00
_cell.angle_gamma   90.00
#
_symmetry.space_group_name_H-M   'P 1'
#
loop_
_entity.id
_entity.type
_entity.pdbx_description
1 polymer ?
#
loop_
_entity_poly.entity_id
_entity_poly.type
_entity_poly.pdbx_seq_one_letter_code
_entity_poly.pdbx_strand_id
1 'polypeptide(L)'
;AGLKGAYATDAMHSFSAKFPPQLPRWAIQEFTKKGDAVFDPFVGSGTTFVEAKLLGRNSYGAEIDPLSRLITKVKSTPIDTLILHRYTEEVAINISEWFAKWREKKDKHKGLETLRINLVIPDFPNRDYWYYPETIEDLTLLLHLIKQVEHKDVRDFLYLTFSGIIYTKGLGSMANVRDLAHSRPHRVMKEKLPDVEKSFLTKMNRLRKMMENFWGHCDPNAESKIVSFDARAVP
;
A
#
# COMPACT_ATOMS: atom_id res chain seq x y z
N ALA A 1 -7.41 20.29 -20.12
CA ALA A 1 -8.46 19.43 -19.53
C ALA A 1 -8.13 19.26 -18.05
N GLY A 2 -9.00 19.77 -17.15
CA GLY A 2 -8.76 19.69 -15.71
C GLY A 2 -8.79 18.24 -15.25
N LEU A 3 -7.71 17.80 -14.61
CA LEU A 3 -7.63 16.49 -13.98
C LEU A 3 -8.63 16.47 -12.81
N LYS A 4 -9.70 15.72 -12.95
CA LYS A 4 -10.71 15.55 -11.89
C LYS A 4 -10.26 14.46 -10.92
N GLY A 5 -10.06 14.82 -9.65
CA GLY A 5 -9.80 13.88 -8.56
C GLY A 5 -8.35 13.39 -8.46
N ALA A 6 -8.14 12.33 -7.70
CA ALA A 6 -6.85 11.69 -7.52
C ALA A 6 -6.47 10.84 -8.77
N TYR A 7 -5.25 11.00 -9.26
CA TYR A 7 -4.73 10.33 -10.46
C TYR A 7 -3.33 9.76 -10.22
N ALA A 8 -2.77 9.09 -11.22
CA ALA A 8 -1.51 8.37 -11.12
C ALA A 8 -1.49 7.47 -9.87
N THR A 9 -0.42 7.52 -9.09
CA THR A 9 -0.28 6.73 -7.86
C THR A 9 -0.99 7.34 -6.64
N ASP A 10 -1.53 8.57 -6.74
CA ASP A 10 -2.10 9.25 -5.58
C ASP A 10 -3.30 8.52 -4.94
N ALA A 11 -4.07 7.79 -5.72
CA ALA A 11 -5.22 7.02 -5.24
C ALA A 11 -4.90 5.57 -4.81
N MET A 12 -3.61 5.17 -4.75
CA MET A 12 -3.24 3.79 -4.42
C MET A 12 -3.65 3.36 -3.01
N HIS A 13 -3.63 4.28 -2.06
CA HIS A 13 -4.00 4.01 -0.67
C HIS A 13 -4.95 5.06 -0.12
N SER A 14 -5.91 4.62 0.70
CA SER A 14 -6.76 5.54 1.47
C SER A 14 -5.92 6.25 2.52
N PHE A 15 -6.04 7.56 2.58
CA PHE A 15 -5.36 8.38 3.58
C PHE A 15 -6.26 9.55 3.96
N SER A 16 -6.36 9.82 5.27
CA SER A 16 -7.17 10.92 5.79
C SER A 16 -6.48 12.25 5.57
N ALA A 17 -7.27 13.31 5.39
CA ALA A 17 -6.79 14.70 5.37
C ALA A 17 -5.70 15.04 4.33
N LYS A 18 -5.62 14.30 3.21
CA LYS A 18 -4.75 14.72 2.11
C LYS A 18 -5.42 15.82 1.29
N PHE A 19 -4.64 16.77 0.85
CA PHE A 19 -5.12 17.82 -0.07
C PHE A 19 -5.19 17.30 -1.52
N PRO A 20 -6.00 17.93 -2.38
CA PRO A 20 -6.10 17.54 -3.78
C PRO A 20 -4.76 17.74 -4.51
N PRO A 21 -4.35 16.83 -5.40
CA PRO A 21 -3.07 16.88 -6.10
C PRO A 21 -2.83 18.17 -6.90
N GLN A 22 -3.90 18.83 -7.29
CA GLN A 22 -3.84 20.10 -8.03
C GLN A 22 -3.15 21.23 -7.25
N LEU A 23 -3.27 21.20 -5.91
CA LEU A 23 -2.66 22.23 -5.06
C LEU A 23 -1.12 22.20 -5.09
N PRO A 24 -0.45 21.07 -4.72
CA PRO A 24 1.00 21.00 -4.84
C PRO A 24 1.46 21.10 -6.29
N ARG A 25 0.71 20.57 -7.26
CA ARG A 25 1.03 20.72 -8.68
C ARG A 25 1.14 22.17 -9.10
N TRP A 26 0.14 22.98 -8.76
CA TRP A 26 0.15 24.41 -9.05
C TRP A 26 1.35 25.10 -8.39
N ALA A 27 1.57 24.89 -7.11
CA ALA A 27 2.68 25.52 -6.40
C ALA A 27 4.05 25.13 -6.98
N ILE A 28 4.26 23.84 -7.28
CA ILE A 28 5.50 23.36 -7.89
C ILE A 28 5.74 24.01 -9.26
N GLN A 29 4.71 24.12 -10.08
CA GLN A 29 4.82 24.75 -11.42
C GLN A 29 5.11 26.26 -11.34
N GLU A 30 4.50 26.96 -10.39
CA GLU A 30 4.62 28.40 -10.22
C GLU A 30 5.99 28.80 -9.66
N PHE A 31 6.49 28.05 -8.66
CA PHE A 31 7.66 28.47 -7.88
C PHE A 31 8.95 27.72 -8.20
N THR A 32 8.92 26.72 -9.09
CA THR A 32 10.10 25.88 -9.39
C THR A 32 10.23 25.61 -10.89
N LYS A 33 11.43 25.21 -11.30
CA LYS A 33 11.77 24.70 -12.64
C LYS A 33 12.07 23.21 -12.60
N LYS A 34 12.07 22.54 -13.76
CA LYS A 34 12.49 21.14 -13.87
C LYS A 34 13.91 20.98 -13.33
N GLY A 35 14.13 19.96 -12.50
CA GLY A 35 15.41 19.69 -11.83
C GLY A 35 15.55 20.33 -10.46
N ASP A 36 14.75 21.33 -10.10
CA ASP A 36 14.77 21.95 -8.77
C ASP A 36 14.35 20.95 -7.68
N ALA A 37 14.64 21.32 -6.42
CA ALA A 37 14.26 20.55 -5.24
C ALA A 37 13.01 21.16 -4.59
N VAL A 38 12.08 20.29 -4.20
CA VAL A 38 10.88 20.60 -3.42
C VAL A 38 11.02 19.94 -2.06
N PHE A 39 10.74 20.66 -0.99
CA PHE A 39 10.77 20.14 0.37
C PHE A 39 9.38 20.16 1.00
N ASP A 40 8.94 19.01 1.55
CA ASP A 40 7.69 18.86 2.30
C ASP A 40 7.99 18.41 3.73
N PRO A 41 7.82 19.27 4.76
CA PRO A 41 8.10 18.90 6.14
C PRO A 41 7.10 17.92 6.75
N PHE A 42 5.94 17.71 6.12
CA PHE A 42 4.86 16.83 6.58
C PHE A 42 4.29 16.00 5.42
N VAL A 43 5.12 15.11 4.89
CA VAL A 43 4.88 14.40 3.63
C VAL A 43 3.56 13.63 3.60
N GLY A 44 3.14 13.06 4.74
CA GLY A 44 1.89 12.29 4.84
C GLY A 44 1.84 11.16 3.82
N SER A 45 0.84 11.16 2.96
CA SER A 45 0.69 10.14 1.91
C SER A 45 1.47 10.43 0.62
N GLY A 46 2.34 11.45 0.59
CA GLY A 46 3.25 11.72 -0.51
C GLY A 46 2.64 12.41 -1.75
N THR A 47 1.56 13.15 -1.61
CA THR A 47 0.96 13.84 -2.76
C THR A 47 1.93 14.84 -3.39
N THR A 48 2.67 15.62 -2.58
CA THR A 48 3.72 16.52 -3.07
C THR A 48 4.82 15.77 -3.83
N PHE A 49 5.24 14.60 -3.35
CA PHE A 49 6.29 13.78 -3.97
C PHE A 49 5.86 13.24 -5.33
N VAL A 50 4.61 12.76 -5.44
CA VAL A 50 4.06 12.28 -6.71
C VAL A 50 4.02 13.42 -7.73
N GLU A 51 3.55 14.61 -7.34
CA GLU A 51 3.48 15.75 -8.24
C GLU A 51 4.85 16.27 -8.65
N ALA A 52 5.80 16.35 -7.73
CA ALA A 52 7.19 16.71 -8.03
C ALA A 52 7.79 15.74 -9.05
N LYS A 53 7.63 14.43 -8.86
CA LYS A 53 8.10 13.39 -9.77
C LYS A 53 7.49 13.50 -11.17
N LEU A 54 6.17 13.73 -11.26
CA LEU A 54 5.47 13.93 -12.53
C LEU A 54 5.92 15.19 -13.27
N LEU A 55 6.40 16.17 -12.54
CA LEU A 55 6.88 17.44 -13.08
C LEU A 55 8.40 17.49 -13.29
N GLY A 56 9.13 16.43 -12.97
CA GLY A 56 10.59 16.34 -13.09
C GLY A 56 11.35 17.21 -12.07
N ARG A 57 10.82 17.30 -10.83
CA ARG A 57 11.47 17.93 -9.70
C ARG A 57 11.91 16.87 -8.69
N ASN A 58 13.02 17.12 -8.03
CA ASN A 58 13.43 16.33 -6.88
C ASN A 58 12.54 16.65 -5.68
N SER A 59 12.26 15.66 -4.83
CA SER A 59 11.43 15.86 -3.64
C SER A 59 12.09 15.27 -2.41
N TYR A 60 12.13 16.07 -1.36
CA TYR A 60 12.67 15.70 -0.06
C TYR A 60 11.64 16.05 1.01
N GLY A 61 11.66 15.34 2.13
CA GLY A 61 10.71 15.68 3.19
C GLY A 61 10.87 14.85 4.46
N ALA A 62 10.04 15.14 5.44
CA ALA A 62 10.00 14.44 6.72
C ALA A 62 8.64 13.79 6.95
N GLU A 63 8.65 12.58 7.54
CA GLU A 63 7.43 11.85 7.91
C GLU A 63 7.68 10.91 9.07
N ILE A 64 6.95 11.07 10.16
CA ILE A 64 7.12 10.30 11.38
C ILE A 64 6.41 8.93 11.31
N ASP A 65 5.25 8.86 10.68
CA ASP A 65 4.45 7.63 10.63
C ASP A 65 5.04 6.60 9.67
N PRO A 66 5.37 5.38 10.14
CA PRO A 66 5.98 4.35 9.30
C PRO A 66 5.11 3.90 8.13
N LEU A 67 3.77 3.88 8.28
CA LEU A 67 2.88 3.53 7.19
C LEU A 67 2.84 4.64 6.13
N SER A 68 2.79 5.89 6.53
CA SER A 68 2.86 7.05 5.64
C SER A 68 4.17 7.06 4.84
N ARG A 69 5.30 6.70 5.48
CA ARG A 69 6.59 6.54 4.78
C ARG A 69 6.56 5.44 3.71
N LEU A 70 5.95 4.29 4.01
CA LEU A 70 5.77 3.22 3.02
C LEU A 70 4.87 3.69 1.87
N ILE A 71 3.74 4.31 2.19
CA ILE A 71 2.80 4.85 1.19
C ILE A 71 3.51 5.84 0.27
N THR A 72 4.21 6.81 0.84
CA THR A 72 4.94 7.82 0.07
C THR A 72 6.03 7.19 -0.79
N LYS A 73 6.84 6.32 -0.20
CA LYS A 73 7.91 5.63 -0.93
C LYS A 73 7.35 4.91 -2.15
N VAL A 74 6.35 4.06 -1.99
CA VAL A 74 5.78 3.28 -3.10
C VAL A 74 5.16 4.19 -4.15
N LYS A 75 4.42 5.21 -3.75
CA LYS A 75 3.74 6.13 -4.67
C LYS A 75 4.71 6.97 -5.51
N SER A 76 5.88 7.31 -4.98
CA SER A 76 6.88 8.16 -5.65
C SER A 76 8.07 7.39 -6.23
N THR A 77 8.12 6.07 -6.06
CA THR A 77 9.15 5.21 -6.66
C THR A 77 8.55 4.50 -7.89
N PRO A 78 8.84 4.96 -9.11
CA PRO A 78 8.36 4.28 -10.31
C PRO A 78 9.06 2.93 -10.45
N ILE A 79 8.26 1.89 -10.71
CA ILE A 79 8.75 0.54 -10.97
C ILE A 79 8.60 0.24 -12.46
N ASP A 80 9.66 -0.22 -13.08
CA ASP A 80 9.62 -0.63 -14.49
C ASP A 80 8.45 -1.59 -14.76
N THR A 81 7.72 -1.34 -15.83
CA THR A 81 6.49 -2.07 -16.15
C THR A 81 6.71 -3.56 -16.35
N LEU A 82 7.82 -3.94 -17.00
CA LEU A 82 8.13 -5.36 -17.26
C LEU A 82 8.52 -6.08 -15.96
N ILE A 83 9.31 -5.41 -15.12
CA ILE A 83 9.69 -5.92 -13.80
C ILE A 83 8.44 -6.11 -12.93
N LEU A 84 7.61 -5.08 -12.83
CA LEU A 84 6.39 -5.12 -12.03
C LEU A 84 5.44 -6.21 -12.50
N HIS A 85 5.25 -6.34 -13.81
CA HIS A 85 4.37 -7.34 -14.41
C HIS A 85 4.86 -8.76 -14.09
N ARG A 86 6.13 -9.05 -14.37
CA ARG A 86 6.73 -10.37 -14.09
C ARG A 86 6.55 -10.79 -12.64
N TYR A 87 6.98 -9.94 -11.69
CA TYR A 87 6.89 -10.28 -10.26
C TYR A 87 5.45 -10.38 -9.76
N THR A 88 4.53 -9.54 -10.24
CA THR A 88 3.11 -9.63 -9.81
C THR A 88 2.43 -10.88 -10.37
N GLU A 89 2.80 -11.37 -11.54
CA GLU A 89 2.29 -12.65 -12.06
C GLU A 89 2.85 -13.84 -11.28
N GLU A 90 4.17 -13.89 -11.05
CA GLU A 90 4.81 -14.93 -10.24
C GLU A 90 4.20 -15.00 -8.84
N VAL A 91 4.00 -13.85 -8.21
CA VAL A 91 3.39 -13.74 -6.87
C VAL A 91 1.93 -14.18 -6.90
N ALA A 92 1.15 -13.83 -7.94
CA ALA A 92 -0.25 -14.24 -8.04
C ALA A 92 -0.38 -15.76 -8.14
N ILE A 93 0.44 -16.40 -8.95
CA ILE A 93 0.49 -17.86 -9.08
C ILE A 93 0.84 -18.50 -7.73
N ASN A 94 1.92 -18.04 -7.11
CA ASN A 94 2.39 -18.57 -5.83
C ASN A 94 1.33 -18.41 -4.71
N ILE A 95 0.68 -17.25 -4.62
CA ILE A 95 -0.41 -17.02 -3.67
C ILE A 95 -1.55 -18.01 -3.92
N SER A 96 -2.01 -18.15 -5.16
CA SER A 96 -3.14 -19.04 -5.48
C SER A 96 -2.83 -20.51 -5.18
N GLU A 97 -1.60 -20.99 -5.46
CA GLU A 97 -1.17 -22.35 -5.10
C GLU A 97 -1.14 -22.59 -3.58
N TRP A 98 -0.59 -21.62 -2.82
CA TRP A 98 -0.53 -21.73 -1.37
C TRP A 98 -1.91 -21.65 -0.71
N PHE A 99 -2.77 -20.78 -1.19
CA PHE A 99 -4.15 -20.67 -0.70
C PHE A 99 -4.99 -21.92 -1.06
N ALA A 100 -4.78 -22.53 -2.23
CA ALA A 100 -5.41 -23.81 -2.56
C ALA A 100 -5.01 -24.92 -1.59
N LYS A 101 -3.69 -25.09 -1.35
CA LYS A 101 -3.15 -26.04 -0.36
C LYS A 101 -3.67 -25.75 1.06
N TRP A 102 -3.77 -24.47 1.42
CA TRP A 102 -4.28 -24.04 2.72
C TRP A 102 -5.75 -24.41 2.91
N ARG A 103 -6.61 -24.10 1.94
CA ARG A 103 -8.05 -24.45 2.00
C ARG A 103 -8.27 -25.95 2.17
N GLU A 104 -7.56 -26.77 1.42
CA GLU A 104 -7.65 -28.22 1.54
C GLU A 104 -7.33 -28.73 2.95
N LYS A 105 -6.37 -28.08 3.63
CA LYS A 105 -5.95 -28.46 4.99
C LYS A 105 -6.82 -27.83 6.07
N LYS A 106 -7.33 -26.63 5.86
CA LYS A 106 -8.21 -25.91 6.76
C LYS A 106 -9.50 -26.69 7.03
N ASP A 107 -10.06 -27.31 5.99
CA ASP A 107 -11.24 -28.17 6.10
C ASP A 107 -11.04 -29.41 7.00
N LYS A 108 -9.78 -29.76 7.31
CA LYS A 108 -9.41 -30.87 8.19
C LYS A 108 -9.08 -30.44 9.63
N HIS A 109 -9.45 -29.24 10.06
CA HIS A 109 -9.25 -28.66 11.40
C HIS A 109 -7.80 -28.65 11.91
N LYS A 110 -6.81 -28.52 11.04
CA LYS A 110 -5.40 -28.65 11.41
C LYS A 110 -4.59 -27.33 11.40
N GLY A 111 -5.23 -26.16 11.20
CA GLY A 111 -4.57 -24.85 11.27
C GLY A 111 -3.32 -24.66 10.37
N LEU A 112 -2.67 -23.52 10.47
CA LEU A 112 -1.48 -23.15 9.68
C LEU A 112 -0.27 -24.08 9.89
N GLU A 113 -0.16 -24.73 11.05
CA GLU A 113 0.94 -25.67 11.38
C GLU A 113 1.06 -26.81 10.37
N THR A 114 -0.04 -27.18 9.72
CA THR A 114 -0.07 -28.26 8.73
C THR A 114 0.63 -27.92 7.42
N LEU A 115 0.87 -26.64 7.16
CA LEU A 115 1.62 -26.21 5.99
C LEU A 115 3.13 -26.47 6.12
N ARG A 116 3.60 -26.88 7.30
CA ARG A 116 5.01 -27.09 7.63
C ARG A 116 5.91 -25.89 7.36
N ILE A 117 5.32 -24.68 7.44
CA ILE A 117 6.03 -23.40 7.39
C ILE A 117 5.92 -22.73 8.75
N ASN A 118 6.99 -22.12 9.20
CA ASN A 118 7.01 -21.41 10.48
C ASN A 118 6.27 -20.07 10.33
N LEU A 119 4.96 -20.10 10.57
CA LEU A 119 4.10 -18.90 10.54
C LEU A 119 3.84 -18.45 11.97
N VAL A 120 4.22 -17.23 12.27
CA VAL A 120 3.91 -16.58 13.55
C VAL A 120 2.70 -15.69 13.35
N ILE A 121 1.58 -16.09 13.96
CA ILE A 121 0.38 -15.26 13.98
C ILE A 121 0.66 -14.03 14.85
N PRO A 122 0.48 -12.80 14.32
CA PRO A 122 0.74 -11.59 15.09
C PRO A 122 -0.15 -11.52 16.34
N ASP A 123 0.45 -11.21 17.48
CA ASP A 123 -0.27 -10.90 18.70
C ASP A 123 -0.26 -9.39 18.94
N PHE A 124 -1.45 -8.81 19.08
CA PHE A 124 -1.65 -7.39 19.36
C PHE A 124 -2.98 -7.19 20.11
N PRO A 125 -3.12 -6.07 20.84
CA PRO A 125 -4.32 -5.80 21.62
C PRO A 125 -5.61 -5.82 20.80
N ASN A 126 -6.63 -6.50 21.31
CA ASN A 126 -7.96 -6.61 20.70
C ASN A 126 -7.99 -7.27 19.31
N ARG A 127 -6.98 -8.09 18.96
CA ARG A 127 -6.93 -8.79 17.69
C ARG A 127 -8.23 -9.52 17.36
N ASP A 128 -8.71 -10.37 18.25
CA ASP A 128 -9.89 -11.20 18.05
C ASP A 128 -11.21 -10.41 18.10
N TYR A 129 -11.16 -9.17 18.59
CA TYR A 129 -12.27 -8.23 18.46
C TYR A 129 -12.38 -7.66 17.04
N TRP A 130 -11.24 -7.37 16.41
CA TRP A 130 -11.19 -6.72 15.10
C TRP A 130 -11.13 -7.70 13.92
N TYR A 131 -10.75 -8.95 14.15
CA TYR A 131 -10.61 -9.93 13.08
C TYR A 131 -11.23 -11.26 13.47
N TYR A 132 -11.69 -12.00 12.47
CA TYR A 132 -11.97 -13.42 12.65
C TYR A 132 -10.65 -14.22 12.66
N PRO A 133 -10.56 -15.31 13.45
CA PRO A 133 -9.36 -16.14 13.48
C PRO A 133 -8.91 -16.60 12.09
N GLU A 134 -9.86 -17.03 11.26
CA GLU A 134 -9.60 -17.49 9.89
C GLU A 134 -9.04 -16.38 9.00
N THR A 135 -9.49 -15.14 9.19
CA THR A 135 -8.99 -13.98 8.46
C THR A 135 -7.54 -13.65 8.86
N ILE A 136 -7.21 -13.77 10.15
CA ILE A 136 -5.83 -13.57 10.64
C ILE A 136 -4.90 -14.64 10.08
N GLU A 137 -5.32 -15.90 10.03
CA GLU A 137 -4.55 -16.98 9.43
C GLU A 137 -4.27 -16.73 7.94
N ASP A 138 -5.30 -16.37 7.19
CA ASP A 138 -5.18 -16.04 5.77
C ASP A 138 -4.25 -14.83 5.53
N LEU A 139 -4.37 -13.77 6.35
CA LEU A 139 -3.48 -12.61 6.30
C LEU A 139 -2.04 -12.96 6.69
N THR A 140 -1.84 -13.86 7.65
CA THR A 140 -0.52 -14.32 8.08
C THR A 140 0.18 -15.09 6.97
N LEU A 141 -0.53 -16.00 6.29
CA LEU A 141 -0.02 -16.71 5.12
C LEU A 141 0.35 -15.74 4.00
N LEU A 142 -0.54 -14.82 3.66
CA LEU A 142 -0.30 -13.82 2.62
C LEU A 142 0.93 -12.96 2.93
N LEU A 143 1.06 -12.48 4.15
CA LEU A 143 2.22 -11.69 4.58
C LEU A 143 3.53 -12.49 4.49
N HIS A 144 3.50 -13.77 4.83
CA HIS A 144 4.65 -14.66 4.68
C HIS A 144 5.10 -14.77 3.21
N LEU A 145 4.17 -14.96 2.29
CA LEU A 145 4.47 -15.05 0.85
C LEU A 145 5.03 -13.72 0.31
N ILE A 146 4.49 -12.59 0.72
CA ILE A 146 5.00 -11.26 0.34
C ILE A 146 6.45 -11.07 0.81
N LYS A 147 6.78 -11.50 2.03
CA LYS A 147 8.14 -11.36 2.58
C LYS A 147 9.21 -12.08 1.77
N GLN A 148 8.85 -13.11 1.02
CA GLN A 148 9.78 -13.90 0.20
C GLN A 148 10.13 -13.23 -1.14
N VAL A 149 9.43 -12.17 -1.53
CA VAL A 149 9.71 -11.46 -2.79
C VAL A 149 11.05 -10.73 -2.68
N GLU A 150 12.01 -11.09 -3.53
CA GLU A 150 13.38 -10.57 -3.46
C GLU A 150 13.46 -9.10 -3.88
N HIS A 151 12.77 -8.72 -4.95
CA HIS A 151 12.82 -7.36 -5.47
C HIS A 151 12.18 -6.37 -4.48
N LYS A 152 13.03 -5.53 -3.89
CA LYS A 152 12.65 -4.66 -2.76
C LYS A 152 11.47 -3.73 -3.06
N ASP A 153 11.50 -3.05 -4.21
CA ASP A 153 10.44 -2.07 -4.52
C ASP A 153 9.12 -2.76 -4.88
N VAL A 154 9.17 -3.94 -5.50
CA VAL A 154 7.98 -4.77 -5.71
C VAL A 154 7.44 -5.28 -4.38
N ARG A 155 8.30 -5.73 -3.47
CA ARG A 155 7.90 -6.15 -2.12
C ARG A 155 7.24 -5.01 -1.35
N ASP A 156 7.78 -3.79 -1.42
CA ASP A 156 7.17 -2.60 -0.80
C ASP A 156 5.80 -2.28 -1.45
N PHE A 157 5.68 -2.42 -2.78
CA PHE A 157 4.40 -2.31 -3.49
C PHE A 157 3.37 -3.35 -3.01
N LEU A 158 3.79 -4.58 -2.77
CA LEU A 158 2.93 -5.64 -2.24
C LEU A 158 2.54 -5.38 -0.78
N TYR A 159 3.45 -4.83 0.05
CA TYR A 159 3.10 -4.38 1.41
C TYR A 159 2.07 -3.25 1.39
N LEU A 160 2.19 -2.29 0.46
CA LEU A 160 1.17 -1.26 0.28
C LEU A 160 -0.17 -1.85 -0.12
N THR A 161 -0.16 -2.83 -1.03
CA THR A 161 -1.36 -3.56 -1.45
C THR A 161 -1.99 -4.29 -0.27
N PHE A 162 -1.19 -4.99 0.53
CA PHE A 162 -1.61 -5.68 1.75
C PHE A 162 -2.23 -4.72 2.76
N SER A 163 -1.55 -3.63 3.11
CA SER A 163 -2.09 -2.60 4.00
C SER A 163 -3.43 -2.07 3.49
N GLY A 164 -3.54 -1.90 2.19
CA GLY A 164 -4.75 -1.38 1.57
C GLY A 164 -5.95 -2.32 1.57
N ILE A 165 -5.83 -3.62 1.87
CA ILE A 165 -6.95 -4.54 2.08
C ILE A 165 -7.34 -4.66 3.55
N ILE A 166 -6.41 -4.42 4.48
CA ILE A 166 -6.68 -4.46 5.93
C ILE A 166 -7.85 -3.56 6.27
N TYR A 167 -7.81 -2.33 5.77
CA TYR A 167 -8.87 -1.37 5.90
C TYR A 167 -9.24 -0.76 4.56
N THR A 168 -10.52 -0.91 4.19
CA THR A 168 -11.14 -0.20 3.07
C THR A 168 -12.46 0.38 3.54
N LYS A 169 -12.93 1.44 2.88
CA LYS A 169 -14.29 1.94 3.13
C LYS A 169 -15.31 0.88 2.74
N GLY A 170 -16.28 0.62 3.62
CA GLY A 170 -17.36 -0.34 3.40
C GLY A 170 -17.02 -1.78 3.84
N LEU A 171 -17.78 -2.74 3.34
CA LEU A 171 -17.73 -4.14 3.78
C LEU A 171 -16.55 -4.96 3.25
N GLY A 172 -15.74 -4.39 2.36
CA GLY A 172 -14.59 -5.10 1.76
C GLY A 172 -13.31 -5.12 2.59
N SER A 173 -13.34 -4.53 3.80
CA SER A 173 -12.21 -4.53 4.73
C SER A 173 -11.97 -5.93 5.31
N MET A 174 -10.70 -6.30 5.53
CA MET A 174 -10.38 -7.53 6.27
C MET A 174 -10.71 -7.39 7.76
N ALA A 175 -10.50 -6.22 8.32
CA ALA A 175 -10.93 -5.91 9.68
C ALA A 175 -12.45 -5.79 9.81
N ASN A 176 -12.98 -6.20 10.96
CA ASN A 176 -14.41 -6.07 11.33
C ASN A 176 -14.74 -4.63 11.74
N VAL A 177 -14.45 -3.68 10.86
CA VAL A 177 -14.64 -2.26 11.09
C VAL A 177 -15.30 -1.60 9.89
N ARG A 178 -16.23 -0.71 10.14
CA ARG A 178 -16.91 0.05 9.09
C ARG A 178 -16.15 1.33 8.73
N ASP A 179 -15.50 1.93 9.69
CA ASP A 179 -15.00 3.29 9.60
C ASP A 179 -13.90 3.52 10.66
N LEU A 180 -12.73 4.00 10.24
CA LEU A 180 -11.65 4.43 11.13
C LEU A 180 -11.62 5.95 11.34
N ALA A 181 -12.54 6.71 10.73
CA ALA A 181 -12.54 8.16 10.79
C ALA A 181 -13.03 8.69 12.16
N HIS A 182 -13.57 7.85 13.02
CA HIS A 182 -14.05 8.22 14.34
C HIS A 182 -13.07 7.77 15.43
N SER A 183 -13.01 8.56 16.51
CA SER A 183 -12.25 8.22 17.72
C SER A 183 -12.69 6.90 18.39
N ARG A 184 -13.85 6.38 18.00
CA ARG A 184 -14.39 5.08 18.39
C ARG A 184 -14.86 4.34 17.15
N PRO A 185 -13.99 3.54 16.51
CA PRO A 185 -14.38 2.76 15.35
C PRO A 185 -15.47 1.76 15.71
N HIS A 186 -16.50 1.67 14.87
CA HIS A 186 -17.61 0.76 15.08
C HIS A 186 -17.27 -0.62 14.52
N ARG A 187 -17.36 -1.63 15.41
CA ARG A 187 -17.28 -3.03 14.98
C ARG A 187 -18.50 -3.40 14.15
N VAL A 188 -18.26 -4.09 13.04
CA VAL A 188 -19.30 -4.64 12.18
C VAL A 188 -19.07 -6.12 12.03
N MET A 189 -20.03 -6.93 12.50
CA MET A 189 -20.02 -8.37 12.23
C MET A 189 -20.39 -8.59 10.76
N LYS A 190 -19.61 -9.37 10.05
CA LYS A 190 -19.85 -9.71 8.66
C LYS A 190 -20.59 -11.04 8.57
N GLU A 191 -21.60 -11.10 7.74
CA GLU A 191 -22.34 -12.34 7.48
C GLU A 191 -21.48 -13.41 6.77
N LYS A 192 -20.48 -12.95 6.01
CA LYS A 192 -19.55 -13.81 5.29
C LYS A 192 -18.12 -13.36 5.55
N LEU A 193 -17.24 -14.34 5.79
CA LEU A 193 -15.80 -14.07 5.92
C LEU A 193 -15.25 -13.41 4.66
N PRO A 194 -14.39 -12.40 4.81
CA PRO A 194 -13.76 -11.76 3.66
C PRO A 194 -12.78 -12.74 2.99
N ASP A 195 -12.79 -12.76 1.68
CA ASP A 195 -11.84 -13.52 0.87
C ASP A 195 -10.55 -12.71 0.72
N VAL A 196 -9.54 -13.07 1.50
CA VAL A 196 -8.25 -12.38 1.57
C VAL A 196 -7.49 -12.49 0.25
N GLU A 197 -7.42 -13.69 -0.35
CA GLU A 197 -6.74 -13.93 -1.62
C GLU A 197 -7.35 -13.07 -2.73
N LYS A 198 -8.65 -13.22 -2.97
CA LYS A 198 -9.37 -12.49 -4.01
C LYS A 198 -9.24 -10.98 -3.85
N SER A 199 -9.37 -10.48 -2.62
CA SER A 199 -9.28 -9.05 -2.33
C SER A 199 -7.89 -8.51 -2.59
N PHE A 200 -6.85 -9.28 -2.22
CA PHE A 200 -5.46 -8.89 -2.47
C PHE A 200 -5.13 -8.88 -3.96
N LEU A 201 -5.42 -9.95 -4.69
CA LEU A 201 -5.14 -10.06 -6.13
C LEU A 201 -5.90 -8.99 -6.93
N THR A 202 -7.17 -8.73 -6.59
CA THR A 202 -7.97 -7.68 -7.23
C THR A 202 -7.34 -6.30 -6.99
N LYS A 203 -6.94 -6.01 -5.75
CA LYS A 203 -6.28 -4.74 -5.42
C LYS A 203 -4.91 -4.62 -6.08
N MET A 204 -4.10 -5.67 -6.04
CA MET A 204 -2.79 -5.72 -6.67
C MET A 204 -2.87 -5.37 -8.16
N ASN A 205 -3.78 -5.99 -8.90
CA ASN A 205 -3.99 -5.72 -10.32
C ASN A 205 -4.44 -4.27 -10.58
N ARG A 206 -5.28 -3.70 -9.72
CA ARG A 206 -5.66 -2.29 -9.83
C ARG A 206 -4.47 -1.36 -9.59
N LEU A 207 -3.69 -1.60 -8.54
CA LEU A 207 -2.54 -0.77 -8.19
C LEU A 207 -1.41 -0.90 -9.23
N ARG A 208 -1.22 -2.11 -9.81
CA ARG A 208 -0.29 -2.32 -10.91
C ARG A 208 -0.57 -1.38 -12.09
N LYS A 209 -1.80 -1.32 -12.57
CA LYS A 209 -2.21 -0.41 -13.64
C LYS A 209 -1.94 1.06 -13.31
N MET A 210 -2.10 1.46 -12.05
CA MET A 210 -1.79 2.82 -11.61
C MET A 210 -0.28 3.09 -11.64
N MET A 211 0.55 2.12 -11.24
CA MET A 211 2.01 2.23 -11.29
C MET A 211 2.53 2.24 -12.74
N GLU A 212 1.98 1.41 -13.62
CA GLU A 212 2.28 1.41 -15.06
C GLU A 212 1.98 2.78 -15.69
N ASN A 213 0.83 3.36 -15.37
CA ASN A 213 0.50 4.72 -15.81
C ASN A 213 1.48 5.75 -15.26
N PHE A 214 1.87 5.63 -13.98
CA PHE A 214 2.83 6.53 -13.36
C PHE A 214 4.20 6.43 -14.01
N TRP A 215 4.69 5.21 -14.26
CA TRP A 215 5.95 4.95 -14.95
C TRP A 215 6.02 5.66 -16.31
N GLY A 216 4.94 5.59 -17.10
CA GLY A 216 4.88 6.21 -18.42
C GLY A 216 4.83 7.74 -18.44
N HIS A 217 4.62 8.40 -17.28
CA HIS A 217 4.42 9.84 -17.21
C HIS A 217 5.38 10.58 -16.26
N CYS A 218 6.07 9.87 -15.38
CA CYS A 218 6.99 10.51 -14.43
C CYS A 218 8.39 10.69 -15.03
N ASP A 219 9.19 11.55 -14.42
CA ASP A 219 10.62 11.63 -14.69
C ASP A 219 11.34 10.60 -13.79
N PRO A 220 11.87 9.50 -14.33
CA PRO A 220 12.52 8.47 -13.52
C PRO A 220 13.79 8.96 -12.83
N ASN A 221 14.44 10.01 -13.36
CA ASN A 221 15.67 10.56 -12.82
C ASN A 221 15.44 11.55 -11.66
N ALA A 222 14.21 12.07 -11.50
CA ALA A 222 13.90 12.93 -10.36
C ALA A 222 13.97 12.13 -9.07
N GLU A 223 14.71 12.59 -8.07
CA GLU A 223 14.83 11.92 -6.77
C GLU A 223 13.59 12.15 -5.90
N SER A 224 13.21 11.16 -5.11
CA SER A 224 12.16 11.28 -4.09
C SER A 224 12.64 10.59 -2.80
N LYS A 225 12.85 11.36 -1.72
CA LYS A 225 13.48 10.83 -0.52
C LYS A 225 12.91 11.44 0.77
N ILE A 226 12.51 10.60 1.71
CA ILE A 226 12.28 11.01 3.10
C ILE A 226 13.64 11.10 3.79
N VAL A 227 14.04 12.30 4.17
CA VAL A 227 15.36 12.61 4.72
C VAL A 227 15.38 12.67 6.24
N SER A 228 14.20 12.81 6.87
CA SER A 228 14.05 12.79 8.32
C SER A 228 12.74 12.12 8.73
N PHE A 229 12.73 11.55 9.94
CA PHE A 229 11.51 11.05 10.59
C PHE A 229 10.87 12.10 11.51
N ASP A 230 11.56 13.22 11.75
CA ASP A 230 11.08 14.33 12.57
C ASP A 230 11.28 15.64 11.81
N ALA A 231 10.19 16.37 11.56
CA ALA A 231 10.24 17.66 10.87
C ALA A 231 11.06 18.74 11.62
N ARG A 232 11.31 18.54 12.92
CA ARG A 232 12.16 19.43 13.76
C ARG A 232 13.64 19.13 13.62
N ALA A 233 13.99 17.98 13.03
CA ALA A 233 15.37 17.51 12.87
C ALA A 233 15.65 17.23 11.38
N VAL A 234 15.42 18.25 10.56
CA VAL A 234 15.74 18.21 9.13
C VAL A 234 17.20 18.59 8.94
N PRO A 235 17.98 17.89 8.08
CA PRO A 235 19.38 18.23 7.79
C PRO A 235 19.52 19.55 7.04
#